data_3f9dfe5018a6bd80a4d9b35bd20653e2
#
_entry.id   3f9dfe5018a6bd80a4d9b35bd20653e2
#
_cell.length_a   1.000
_cell.length_b   1.000
_cell.length_c   1.000
_cell.angle_alpha   90.00
_cell.angle_beta   90.00
_cell.angle_gamma   90.00
#
_symmetry.space_group_name_H-M   'P 1'
#
loop_
_entity.id
_entity.type
_entity.pdbx_description
1 polymer ?
#
loop_
_entity_poly.entity_id
_entity_poly.type
_entity_poly.pdbx_seq_one_letter_code
_entity_poly.pdbx_strand_id
1 'polypeptide(L)'
;MNIREAKEEIIRTVRAYTAKDDRGCGRIPSVRQRPVLLIGPPGIGKTAIMEQAAEECGVGLLAYTITHHTRQSAVGLPQLVTRTFGDREYTMTEYTMSEIVGSVYEYQERTGYREGILFIDEINCVSETLAPTMLQFLQYKTFGNHRVPEGWVIVAAGNPQEYNRSVRELDMAALDRVRLLNVEADASVWQDYAQRQGVHPVILSYLKLHPEHFYQ
;
A
#
# COMPACT_ATOMS: atom_id res chain seq x y z
N MET A 1 8.51 1.76 16.06
CA MET A 1 9.71 1.96 15.20
C MET A 1 9.68 3.34 14.58
N ASN A 2 10.84 3.90 14.21
CA ASN A 2 10.87 5.17 13.47
C ASN A 2 10.69 4.98 11.95
N ILE A 3 10.55 6.09 11.22
CA ILE A 3 10.26 6.07 9.77
C ILE A 3 11.42 5.51 8.93
N ARG A 4 12.68 5.64 9.39
CA ARG A 4 13.87 5.06 8.71
C ARG A 4 13.85 3.53 8.80
N GLU A 5 13.59 3.00 9.99
CA GLU A 5 13.46 1.55 10.21
C GLU A 5 12.30 0.97 9.38
N ALA A 6 11.18 1.69 9.32
CA ALA A 6 10.05 1.30 8.49
C ALA A 6 10.42 1.24 7.00
N LYS A 7 11.17 2.22 6.48
CA LYS A 7 11.69 2.22 5.12
C LYS A 7 12.57 1.00 4.85
N GLU A 8 13.49 0.69 5.75
CA GLU A 8 14.38 -0.48 5.61
C GLU A 8 13.59 -1.80 5.58
N GLU A 9 12.56 -1.92 6.41
CA GLU A 9 11.71 -3.10 6.42
C GLU A 9 10.90 -3.25 5.13
N ILE A 10 10.46 -2.14 4.53
CA ILE A 10 9.79 -2.14 3.22
C ILE A 10 10.77 -2.57 2.14
N ILE A 11 11.98 -2.02 2.11
CA ILE A 11 13.02 -2.40 1.16
C ILE A 11 13.33 -3.90 1.24
N ARG A 12 13.51 -4.43 2.46
CA ARG A 12 13.73 -5.87 2.68
C ARG A 12 12.55 -6.70 2.16
N THR A 13 11.33 -6.24 2.42
CA THR A 13 10.11 -6.92 1.98
C THR A 13 9.99 -6.92 0.44
N VAL A 14 10.21 -5.77 -0.20
CA VAL A 14 10.18 -5.65 -1.66
C VAL A 14 11.22 -6.57 -2.28
N ARG A 15 12.47 -6.52 -1.84
CA ARG A 15 13.56 -7.39 -2.35
C ARG A 15 13.26 -8.88 -2.15
N ALA A 16 12.67 -9.26 -1.01
CA ALA A 16 12.31 -10.66 -0.75
C ALA A 16 11.16 -11.14 -1.66
N TYR A 17 10.18 -10.27 -1.92
CA TYR A 17 8.99 -10.63 -2.68
C TYR A 17 9.16 -10.53 -4.20
N THR A 18 10.13 -9.75 -4.67
CA THR A 18 10.54 -9.68 -6.08
C THR A 18 11.69 -10.62 -6.44
N ALA A 19 12.33 -11.24 -5.41
CA ALA A 19 13.40 -12.21 -5.65
C ALA A 19 12.93 -13.40 -6.48
N LYS A 20 13.70 -13.74 -7.53
CA LYS A 20 13.42 -14.86 -8.44
C LYS A 20 14.36 -16.03 -8.16
N ASP A 21 13.89 -17.23 -8.49
CA ASP A 21 14.70 -18.43 -8.52
C ASP A 21 15.46 -18.54 -9.86
N ASP A 22 16.25 -19.59 -10.02
CA ASP A 22 17.05 -19.84 -11.23
C ASP A 22 16.18 -20.08 -12.49
N ARG A 23 14.89 -20.29 -12.32
CA ARG A 23 13.90 -20.47 -13.40
C ARG A 23 13.14 -19.18 -13.72
N GLY A 24 13.46 -18.07 -13.03
CA GLY A 24 12.79 -16.78 -13.18
C GLY A 24 11.42 -16.68 -12.45
N CYS A 25 11.06 -17.69 -11.65
CA CYS A 25 9.84 -17.66 -10.83
C CYS A 25 10.09 -16.95 -9.49
N GLY A 26 9.07 -16.28 -8.96
CA GLY A 26 9.17 -15.67 -7.65
C GLY A 26 9.48 -16.70 -6.56
N ARG A 27 10.53 -16.47 -5.76
CA ARG A 27 10.91 -17.38 -4.66
C ARG A 27 9.80 -17.51 -3.62
N ILE A 28 9.05 -16.44 -3.39
CA ILE A 28 7.90 -16.44 -2.49
C ILE A 28 6.64 -16.24 -3.33
N PRO A 29 5.78 -17.27 -3.49
CA PRO A 29 4.53 -17.16 -4.23
C PRO A 29 3.66 -16.01 -3.72
N SER A 30 2.99 -15.29 -4.60
CA SER A 30 2.18 -14.10 -4.26
C SER A 30 1.12 -14.36 -3.18
N VAL A 31 0.58 -15.58 -3.11
CA VAL A 31 -0.38 -16.01 -2.08
C VAL A 31 0.21 -16.13 -0.67
N ARG A 32 1.53 -16.22 -0.56
CA ARG A 32 2.25 -16.26 0.72
C ARG A 32 2.88 -14.93 1.11
N GLN A 33 2.79 -13.94 0.23
CA GLN A 33 3.30 -12.61 0.50
C GLN A 33 2.30 -11.85 1.36
N ARG A 34 2.69 -11.49 2.57
CA ARG A 34 1.86 -10.64 3.44
C ARG A 34 1.99 -9.18 3.02
N PRO A 35 0.89 -8.45 2.82
CA PRO A 35 0.97 -7.01 2.61
C PRO A 35 1.52 -6.33 3.86
N VAL A 36 2.25 -5.23 3.67
CA VAL A 36 2.73 -4.39 4.76
C VAL A 36 1.66 -3.37 5.10
N LEU A 37 1.39 -3.18 6.39
CA LEU A 37 0.49 -2.15 6.89
C LEU A 37 1.26 -1.21 7.82
N LEU A 38 1.40 0.05 7.40
CA LEU A 38 2.00 1.12 8.18
C LEU A 38 0.93 1.85 8.98
N ILE A 39 1.02 1.84 10.28
CA ILE A 39 0.19 2.67 11.14
C ILE A 39 1.08 3.68 11.84
N GLY A 40 0.75 4.96 11.67
CA GLY A 40 1.52 6.04 12.30
C GLY A 40 0.89 7.41 12.06
N PRO A 41 1.29 8.42 12.84
CA PRO A 41 0.75 9.77 12.77
C PRO A 41 0.76 10.35 11.35
N PRO A 42 -0.15 11.29 11.02
CA PRO A 42 -0.08 12.00 9.75
C PRO A 42 1.21 12.84 9.67
N GLY A 43 1.70 13.10 8.45
CA GLY A 43 2.85 14.00 8.24
C GLY A 43 4.24 13.41 8.56
N ILE A 44 4.37 12.18 9.07
CA ILE A 44 5.67 11.59 9.41
C ILE A 44 6.48 11.10 8.20
N GLY A 45 5.95 11.22 6.97
CA GLY A 45 6.66 10.86 5.75
C GLY A 45 6.36 9.46 5.21
N LYS A 46 5.21 8.85 5.54
CA LYS A 46 4.83 7.50 5.06
C LYS A 46 4.89 7.39 3.53
N THR A 47 4.37 8.37 2.81
CA THR A 47 4.41 8.40 1.34
C THR A 47 5.83 8.60 0.81
N ALA A 48 6.60 9.51 1.43
CA ALA A 48 7.98 9.80 1.01
C ALA A 48 8.91 8.58 1.09
N ILE A 49 8.74 7.72 2.10
CA ILE A 49 9.55 6.50 2.20
C ILE A 49 9.18 5.46 1.14
N MET A 50 7.97 5.51 0.56
CA MET A 50 7.61 4.64 -0.56
C MET A 50 8.38 5.02 -1.83
N GLU A 51 8.47 6.31 -2.12
CA GLU A 51 9.26 6.84 -3.24
C GLU A 51 10.72 6.41 -3.12
N GLN A 52 11.32 6.65 -1.95
CA GLN A 52 12.70 6.27 -1.67
C GLN A 52 12.92 4.75 -1.75
N ALA A 53 12.00 3.95 -1.22
CA ALA A 53 12.10 2.49 -1.26
C ALA A 53 11.97 1.94 -2.68
N ALA A 54 11.08 2.51 -3.49
CA ALA A 54 10.93 2.14 -4.90
C ALA A 54 12.19 2.47 -5.71
N GLU A 55 12.76 3.67 -5.52
CA GLU A 55 13.99 4.11 -6.15
C GLU A 55 15.18 3.21 -5.75
N GLU A 56 15.37 2.94 -4.45
CA GLU A 56 16.46 2.10 -3.95
C GLU A 56 16.34 0.62 -4.38
N CYS A 57 15.12 0.15 -4.66
CA CYS A 57 14.88 -1.20 -5.18
C CYS A 57 14.87 -1.26 -6.71
N GLY A 58 14.83 -0.11 -7.42
CA GLY A 58 14.73 -0.06 -8.87
C GLY A 58 13.38 -0.58 -9.39
N VAL A 59 12.29 -0.39 -8.64
CA VAL A 59 10.94 -0.87 -8.97
C VAL A 59 9.97 0.30 -9.16
N GLY A 60 8.83 0.05 -9.80
CA GLY A 60 7.78 1.05 -9.95
C GLY A 60 7.09 1.39 -8.62
N LEU A 61 6.49 2.58 -8.55
CA LEU A 61 5.62 3.00 -7.47
C LEU A 61 4.30 3.51 -8.03
N LEU A 62 3.21 2.88 -7.61
CA LEU A 62 1.86 3.38 -7.84
C LEU A 62 1.22 3.70 -6.48
N ALA A 63 1.02 4.98 -6.21
CA ALA A 63 0.35 5.47 -5.00
C ALA A 63 -1.14 5.70 -5.27
N TYR A 64 -1.97 5.22 -4.35
CA TYR A 64 -3.42 5.27 -4.47
C TYR A 64 -4.07 5.66 -3.14
N THR A 65 -4.84 6.75 -3.12
CA THR A 65 -5.57 7.18 -1.93
C THR A 65 -7.00 6.65 -1.99
N ILE A 66 -7.37 5.80 -1.04
CA ILE A 66 -8.62 5.03 -1.11
C ILE A 66 -9.87 5.81 -0.64
N THR A 67 -9.72 6.91 0.09
CA THR A 67 -10.82 7.66 0.71
C THR A 67 -11.84 8.23 -0.27
N HIS A 68 -11.42 8.51 -1.49
CA HIS A 68 -12.30 9.06 -2.55
C HIS A 68 -13.02 7.99 -3.35
N HIS A 69 -12.78 6.70 -3.05
CA HIS A 69 -13.35 5.60 -3.81
C HIS A 69 -14.62 5.05 -3.18
N THR A 70 -15.60 4.84 -4.04
CA THR A 70 -16.79 4.05 -3.72
C THR A 70 -16.46 2.56 -3.87
N ARG A 71 -17.29 1.69 -3.29
CA ARG A 71 -17.16 0.25 -3.53
C ARG A 71 -17.16 -0.11 -5.02
N GLN A 72 -17.96 0.58 -5.81
CA GLN A 72 -18.10 0.34 -7.25
C GLN A 72 -16.84 0.69 -8.03
N SER A 73 -16.19 1.82 -7.74
CA SER A 73 -14.94 2.18 -8.40
C SER A 73 -13.77 1.29 -7.95
N ALA A 74 -13.73 0.92 -6.67
CA ALA A 74 -12.66 0.08 -6.14
C ALA A 74 -12.74 -1.37 -6.62
N VAL A 75 -13.95 -1.95 -6.67
CA VAL A 75 -14.17 -3.39 -6.95
C VAL A 75 -14.50 -3.65 -8.43
N GLY A 76 -15.10 -2.69 -9.11
CA GLY A 76 -15.70 -2.83 -10.43
C GLY A 76 -17.21 -2.95 -10.39
N LEU A 77 -17.84 -2.85 -11.55
CA LEU A 77 -19.30 -2.95 -11.72
C LEU A 77 -19.70 -4.37 -12.11
N PRO A 78 -20.78 -4.90 -11.55
CA PRO A 78 -21.32 -6.18 -11.97
C PRO A 78 -21.89 -6.07 -13.39
N GLN A 79 -21.52 -7.03 -14.25
CA GLN A 79 -22.03 -7.18 -15.61
C GLN A 79 -22.60 -8.60 -15.78
N LEU A 80 -23.71 -8.70 -16.49
CA LEU A 80 -24.28 -9.98 -16.87
C LEU A 80 -23.60 -10.46 -18.16
N VAL A 81 -23.01 -11.62 -18.10
CA VAL A 81 -22.39 -12.30 -19.25
C VAL A 81 -23.00 -13.67 -19.46
N THR A 82 -23.21 -14.06 -20.71
CA THR A 82 -23.67 -15.41 -21.04
C THR A 82 -22.45 -16.28 -21.39
N ARG A 83 -22.34 -17.41 -20.75
CA ARG A 83 -21.29 -18.41 -21.03
C ARG A 83 -21.90 -19.79 -21.25
N THR A 84 -21.32 -20.53 -22.19
CA THR A 84 -21.71 -21.89 -22.48
C THR A 84 -20.82 -22.87 -21.75
N PHE A 85 -21.41 -23.75 -20.98
CA PHE A 85 -20.72 -24.85 -20.31
C PHE A 85 -21.34 -26.19 -20.82
N GLY A 86 -20.57 -26.95 -21.57
CA GLY A 86 -21.08 -28.09 -22.32
C GLY A 86 -22.10 -27.60 -23.36
N ASP A 87 -23.32 -28.15 -23.33
CA ASP A 87 -24.40 -27.82 -24.28
C ASP A 87 -25.42 -26.82 -23.72
N ARG A 88 -25.12 -26.16 -22.62
CA ARG A 88 -26.07 -25.24 -21.96
C ARG A 88 -25.50 -23.85 -21.77
N GLU A 89 -26.33 -22.86 -22.02
CA GLU A 89 -26.04 -21.47 -21.76
C GLU A 89 -26.45 -21.09 -20.33
N TYR A 90 -25.58 -20.34 -19.67
CA TYR A 90 -25.78 -19.80 -18.34
C TYR A 90 -25.50 -18.31 -18.34
N THR A 91 -26.40 -17.54 -17.75
CA THR A 91 -26.14 -16.13 -17.44
C THR A 91 -25.50 -16.05 -16.07
N MET A 92 -24.35 -15.41 -15.98
CA MET A 92 -23.60 -15.24 -14.76
C MET A 92 -23.16 -13.78 -14.57
N THR A 93 -22.88 -13.41 -13.34
CA THR A 93 -22.36 -12.09 -13.04
C THR A 93 -20.84 -12.11 -13.05
N GLU A 94 -20.23 -11.24 -13.85
CA GLU A 94 -18.81 -10.92 -13.79
C GLU A 94 -18.65 -9.46 -13.37
N TYR A 95 -17.51 -9.12 -12.80
CA TYR A 95 -17.19 -7.74 -12.46
C TYR A 95 -16.24 -7.16 -13.50
N THR A 96 -16.45 -5.89 -13.86
CA THR A 96 -15.45 -5.13 -14.63
C THR A 96 -14.15 -5.05 -13.83
N MET A 97 -13.05 -4.81 -14.51
CA MET A 97 -11.78 -4.63 -13.83
C MET A 97 -11.86 -3.47 -12.83
N SER A 98 -11.38 -3.71 -11.63
CA SER A 98 -11.18 -2.69 -10.59
C SER A 98 -10.25 -1.59 -11.09
N GLU A 99 -10.58 -0.34 -10.79
CA GLU A 99 -9.71 0.80 -11.11
C GLU A 99 -8.32 0.65 -10.51
N ILE A 100 -8.21 0.14 -9.27
CA ILE A 100 -6.93 -0.09 -8.59
C ILE A 100 -6.07 -1.10 -9.36
N VAL A 101 -6.67 -2.23 -9.77
CA VAL A 101 -5.95 -3.26 -10.53
C VAL A 101 -5.63 -2.77 -11.94
N GLY A 102 -6.58 -2.10 -12.61
CA GLY A 102 -6.39 -1.52 -13.94
C GLY A 102 -5.25 -0.52 -13.98
N SER A 103 -5.16 0.36 -12.97
CA SER A 103 -4.07 1.35 -12.87
C SER A 103 -2.68 0.71 -12.76
N VAL A 104 -2.57 -0.48 -12.16
CA VAL A 104 -1.29 -1.21 -12.13
C VAL A 104 -0.90 -1.69 -13.53
N TYR A 105 -1.85 -2.24 -14.30
CA TYR A 105 -1.60 -2.66 -15.69
C TYR A 105 -1.22 -1.46 -16.57
N GLU A 106 -1.97 -0.36 -16.50
CA GLU A 106 -1.67 0.87 -17.23
C GLU A 106 -0.29 1.44 -16.85
N TYR A 107 0.06 1.40 -15.58
CA TYR A 107 1.37 1.83 -15.12
C TYR A 107 2.49 0.98 -15.72
N GLN A 108 2.32 -0.35 -15.76
CA GLN A 108 3.28 -1.26 -16.38
C GLN A 108 3.47 -0.96 -17.89
N GLU A 109 2.38 -0.74 -18.61
CA GLU A 109 2.44 -0.44 -20.05
C GLU A 109 3.12 0.89 -20.32
N ARG A 110 2.83 1.91 -19.52
CA ARG A 110 3.38 3.25 -19.70
C ARG A 110 4.86 3.35 -19.33
N THR A 111 5.28 2.68 -18.27
CA THR A 111 6.62 2.86 -17.69
C THR A 111 7.59 1.72 -18.00
N GLY A 112 7.09 0.55 -18.35
CA GLY A 112 7.89 -0.66 -18.55
C GLY A 112 8.25 -1.40 -17.27
N TYR A 113 7.99 -0.85 -16.07
CA TYR A 113 8.23 -1.55 -14.81
C TYR A 113 7.32 -2.76 -14.67
N ARG A 114 7.92 -3.95 -14.52
CA ARG A 114 7.18 -5.20 -14.28
C ARG A 114 7.02 -5.51 -12.80
N GLU A 115 7.84 -4.90 -11.97
CA GLU A 115 7.86 -5.04 -10.51
C GLU A 115 7.61 -3.69 -9.87
N GLY A 116 6.90 -3.66 -8.73
CA GLY A 116 6.54 -2.39 -8.13
C GLY A 116 5.95 -2.50 -6.72
N ILE A 117 5.76 -1.33 -6.14
CA ILE A 117 4.99 -1.12 -4.91
C ILE A 117 3.64 -0.55 -5.30
N LEU A 118 2.56 -1.23 -4.95
CA LEU A 118 1.21 -0.66 -4.91
C LEU A 118 0.98 -0.12 -3.50
N PHE A 119 1.09 1.19 -3.37
CA PHE A 119 0.90 1.89 -2.10
C PHE A 119 -0.55 2.36 -1.98
N ILE A 120 -1.26 1.91 -0.94
CA ILE A 120 -2.64 2.27 -0.66
C ILE A 120 -2.67 3.10 0.60
N ASP A 121 -2.87 4.41 0.44
CA ASP A 121 -2.93 5.33 1.58
C ASP A 121 -4.34 5.42 2.16
N GLU A 122 -4.41 5.76 3.45
CA GLU A 122 -5.63 5.97 4.23
C GLU A 122 -6.56 4.75 4.29
N ILE A 123 -5.99 3.52 4.31
CA ILE A 123 -6.72 2.25 4.24
C ILE A 123 -7.78 2.09 5.35
N ASN A 124 -7.60 2.72 6.49
CA ASN A 124 -8.52 2.66 7.62
C ASN A 124 -9.53 3.81 7.68
N CYS A 125 -9.56 4.68 6.64
CA CYS A 125 -10.56 5.72 6.45
C CYS A 125 -11.63 5.34 5.42
N VAL A 126 -11.64 4.09 4.94
CA VAL A 126 -12.62 3.59 3.97
C VAL A 126 -14.02 3.46 4.58
N SER A 127 -15.04 3.52 3.73
CA SER A 127 -16.43 3.33 4.14
C SER A 127 -16.66 1.91 4.72
N GLU A 128 -17.68 1.75 5.56
CA GLU A 128 -18.07 0.44 6.13
C GLU A 128 -18.29 -0.63 5.08
N THR A 129 -18.89 -0.23 3.97
CA THR A 129 -19.22 -1.14 2.88
C THR A 129 -17.98 -1.57 2.08
N LEU A 130 -16.92 -0.76 2.09
CA LEU A 130 -15.69 -1.02 1.35
C LEU A 130 -14.63 -1.74 2.20
N ALA A 131 -14.59 -1.49 3.51
CA ALA A 131 -13.55 -2.01 4.40
C ALA A 131 -13.36 -3.55 4.32
N PRO A 132 -14.41 -4.40 4.38
CA PRO A 132 -14.23 -5.85 4.27
C PRO A 132 -13.63 -6.27 2.93
N THR A 133 -14.01 -5.59 1.86
CA THR A 133 -13.52 -5.88 0.51
C THR A 133 -12.05 -5.48 0.35
N MET A 134 -11.65 -4.35 0.94
CA MET A 134 -10.25 -3.92 0.96
C MET A 134 -9.36 -4.88 1.76
N LEU A 135 -9.84 -5.37 2.90
CA LEU A 135 -9.12 -6.38 3.66
C LEU A 135 -8.93 -7.68 2.88
N GLN A 136 -9.98 -8.11 2.17
CA GLN A 136 -9.89 -9.26 1.27
C GLN A 136 -8.90 -9.01 0.13
N PHE A 137 -8.91 -7.80 -0.44
CA PHE A 137 -7.94 -7.41 -1.47
C PHE A 137 -6.50 -7.44 -0.96
N LEU A 138 -6.24 -6.89 0.22
CA LEU A 138 -4.92 -6.95 0.83
C LEU A 138 -4.43 -8.41 0.96
N GLN A 139 -5.32 -9.32 1.35
CA GLN A 139 -4.99 -10.72 1.57
C GLN A 139 -4.73 -11.49 0.27
N TYR A 140 -5.60 -11.33 -0.73
CA TYR A 140 -5.59 -12.17 -1.94
C TYR A 140 -5.02 -11.47 -3.17
N LYS A 141 -4.80 -10.14 -3.08
CA LYS A 141 -4.36 -9.30 -4.19
C LYS A 141 -5.33 -9.37 -5.39
N THR A 142 -6.63 -9.58 -5.11
CA THR A 142 -7.66 -9.72 -6.14
C THR A 142 -8.90 -8.92 -5.80
N PHE A 143 -9.52 -8.36 -6.84
CA PHE A 143 -10.90 -7.89 -6.82
C PHE A 143 -11.70 -8.67 -7.85
N GLY A 144 -12.73 -9.39 -7.41
CA GLY A 144 -13.47 -10.30 -8.29
C GLY A 144 -12.53 -11.30 -8.97
N ASN A 145 -12.54 -11.31 -10.30
CA ASN A 145 -11.70 -12.19 -11.13
C ASN A 145 -10.35 -11.57 -11.49
N HIS A 146 -10.11 -10.31 -11.12
CA HIS A 146 -8.93 -9.56 -11.53
C HIS A 146 -7.88 -9.53 -10.42
N ARG A 147 -6.65 -9.90 -10.77
CA ARG A 147 -5.53 -9.96 -9.85
C ARG A 147 -4.52 -8.87 -10.15
N VAL A 148 -3.91 -8.33 -9.09
CA VAL A 148 -2.70 -7.51 -9.22
C VAL A 148 -1.59 -8.33 -9.87
N PRO A 149 -0.89 -7.82 -10.88
CA PRO A 149 0.21 -8.52 -11.55
C PRO A 149 1.26 -9.05 -10.57
N GLU A 150 1.89 -10.17 -10.94
CA GLU A 150 3.03 -10.68 -10.16
C GLU A 150 4.18 -9.67 -10.15
N GLY A 151 4.97 -9.67 -9.06
CA GLY A 151 6.03 -8.71 -8.86
C GLY A 151 5.58 -7.42 -8.16
N TRP A 152 4.27 -7.21 -7.95
CA TRP A 152 3.76 -6.05 -7.23
C TRP A 152 3.52 -6.36 -5.75
N VAL A 153 4.17 -5.58 -4.90
CA VAL A 153 4.08 -5.67 -3.44
C VAL A 153 3.06 -4.67 -2.95
N ILE A 154 2.07 -5.11 -2.16
CA ILE A 154 1.09 -4.20 -1.57
C ILE A 154 1.64 -3.67 -0.25
N VAL A 155 1.69 -2.35 -0.14
CA VAL A 155 1.94 -1.61 1.09
C VAL A 155 0.75 -0.70 1.35
N ALA A 156 0.12 -0.84 2.50
CA ALA A 156 -0.97 0.02 2.90
C ALA A 156 -0.53 0.94 4.05
N ALA A 157 -1.14 2.11 4.16
CA ALA A 157 -0.91 3.03 5.26
C ALA A 157 -2.22 3.52 5.86
N GLY A 158 -2.18 3.80 7.15
CA GLY A 158 -3.28 4.39 7.89
C GLY A 158 -2.79 5.27 9.03
N ASN A 159 -3.69 6.04 9.59
CA ASN A 159 -3.43 6.88 10.75
C ASN A 159 -4.04 6.24 12.00
N PRO A 160 -3.46 6.43 13.20
CA PRO A 160 -4.10 6.03 14.44
C PRO A 160 -5.42 6.80 14.68
N GLN A 161 -6.34 6.19 15.41
CA GLN A 161 -7.67 6.74 15.67
C GLN A 161 -7.64 8.09 16.39
N GLU A 162 -6.60 8.35 17.17
CA GLU A 162 -6.37 9.59 17.89
C GLU A 162 -6.29 10.83 16.98
N TYR A 163 -5.84 10.62 15.74
CA TYR A 163 -5.62 11.71 14.77
C TYR A 163 -6.76 11.89 13.76
N ASN A 164 -7.68 10.94 13.68
CA ASN A 164 -8.81 11.04 12.75
C ASN A 164 -10.00 10.24 13.24
N ARG A 165 -11.11 10.91 13.55
CA ARG A 165 -12.36 10.29 14.02
C ARG A 165 -13.03 9.37 12.98
N SER A 166 -12.67 9.50 11.72
CA SER A 166 -13.17 8.62 10.65
C SER A 166 -12.40 7.31 10.55
N VAL A 167 -11.30 7.18 11.30
CA VAL A 167 -10.49 5.96 11.35
C VAL A 167 -11.27 4.86 12.07
N ARG A 168 -11.24 3.68 11.47
CA ARG A 168 -11.80 2.46 12.05
C ARG A 168 -10.69 1.56 12.54
N GLU A 169 -10.93 0.90 13.64
CA GLU A 169 -10.06 -0.20 14.08
C GLU A 169 -10.16 -1.34 13.07
N LEU A 170 -8.99 -1.81 12.66
CA LEU A 170 -8.92 -3.00 11.83
C LEU A 170 -9.16 -4.23 12.69
N ASP A 171 -10.01 -5.11 12.21
CA ASP A 171 -10.32 -6.39 12.83
C ASP A 171 -9.02 -7.19 13.10
N MET A 172 -8.95 -7.86 14.24
CA MET A 172 -7.84 -8.75 14.62
C MET A 172 -7.57 -9.80 13.54
N ALA A 173 -8.61 -10.35 12.92
CA ALA A 173 -8.47 -11.30 11.81
C ALA A 173 -7.79 -10.70 10.58
N ALA A 174 -7.94 -9.39 10.36
CA ALA A 174 -7.25 -8.66 9.30
C ALA A 174 -5.77 -8.42 9.66
N LEU A 175 -5.49 -8.09 10.92
CA LEU A 175 -4.14 -7.83 11.41
C LEU A 175 -3.25 -9.08 11.34
N ASP A 176 -3.80 -10.27 11.58
CA ASP A 176 -3.07 -11.53 11.47
C ASP A 176 -2.57 -11.83 10.04
N ARG A 177 -3.18 -11.21 9.04
CA ARG A 177 -2.90 -11.44 7.61
C ARG A 177 -1.98 -10.41 6.98
N VAL A 178 -1.70 -9.34 7.69
CA VAL A 178 -0.79 -8.27 7.27
C VAL A 178 0.47 -8.26 8.14
N ARG A 179 1.50 -7.63 7.65
CA ARG A 179 2.70 -7.30 8.44
C ARG A 179 2.53 -5.88 8.97
N LEU A 180 2.10 -5.76 10.22
CA LEU A 180 1.88 -4.48 10.87
C LEU A 180 3.21 -3.83 11.26
N LEU A 181 3.41 -2.58 10.87
CA LEU A 181 4.51 -1.71 11.28
C LEU A 181 3.94 -0.46 11.95
N ASN A 182 4.09 -0.36 13.27
CA ASN A 182 3.74 0.83 14.02
C ASN A 182 4.88 1.84 13.96
N VAL A 183 4.63 2.98 13.32
CA VAL A 183 5.62 4.02 13.08
C VAL A 183 5.34 5.22 13.98
N GLU A 184 6.37 5.71 14.63
CA GLU A 184 6.33 6.84 15.54
C GLU A 184 7.17 7.98 14.99
N ALA A 185 6.79 9.21 15.35
CA ALA A 185 7.57 10.39 15.01
C ALA A 185 8.91 10.37 15.75
N ASP A 186 10.00 10.63 15.04
CA ASP A 186 11.36 10.68 15.59
C ASP A 186 12.05 11.94 15.07
N ALA A 187 12.25 12.90 16.00
CA ALA A 187 12.87 14.19 15.68
C ALA A 187 14.30 14.03 15.14
N SER A 188 15.08 13.06 15.64
CA SER A 188 16.46 12.86 15.21
C SER A 188 16.53 12.36 13.77
N VAL A 189 15.66 11.42 13.42
CA VAL A 189 15.56 10.88 12.06
C VAL A 189 15.07 11.96 11.09
N TRP A 190 14.11 12.79 11.53
CA TRP A 190 13.64 13.90 10.72
C TRP A 190 14.72 14.96 10.51
N GLN A 191 15.53 15.29 11.53
CA GLN A 191 16.62 16.27 11.41
C GLN A 191 17.66 15.83 10.36
N ASP A 192 18.05 14.55 10.36
CA ASP A 192 18.96 14.00 9.36
C ASP A 192 18.40 14.14 7.93
N TYR A 193 17.11 13.85 7.76
CA TYR A 193 16.42 14.02 6.49
C TYR A 193 16.35 15.50 6.07
N ALA A 194 15.90 16.37 6.99
CA ALA A 194 15.72 17.79 6.74
C ALA A 194 17.04 18.49 6.38
N GLN A 195 18.15 18.08 7.00
CA GLN A 195 19.50 18.58 6.65
C GLN A 195 19.87 18.19 5.21
N ARG A 196 19.60 16.97 4.79
CA ARG A 196 19.86 16.50 3.40
C ARG A 196 18.98 17.21 2.38
N GLN A 197 17.75 17.55 2.75
CA GLN A 197 16.80 18.28 1.91
C GLN A 197 17.04 19.80 1.88
N GLY A 198 18.06 20.31 2.60
CA GLY A 198 18.40 21.72 2.62
C GLY A 198 17.40 22.59 3.39
N VAL A 199 16.69 22.02 4.36
CA VAL A 199 15.83 22.81 5.27
C VAL A 199 16.67 23.84 6.00
N HIS A 200 16.16 25.08 6.10
CA HIS A 200 16.90 26.21 6.60
C HIS A 200 17.50 25.95 8.01
N PRO A 201 18.81 26.23 8.23
CA PRO A 201 19.49 25.90 9.49
C PRO A 201 18.85 26.48 10.76
N VAL A 202 18.19 27.64 10.66
CA VAL A 202 17.47 28.26 11.78
C VAL A 202 16.33 27.36 12.27
N ILE A 203 15.57 26.71 11.33
CA ILE A 203 14.48 25.78 11.68
C ILE A 203 15.06 24.56 12.39
N LEU A 204 16.14 23.99 11.86
CA LEU A 204 16.81 22.84 12.46
C LEU A 204 17.33 23.15 13.86
N SER A 205 17.94 24.32 14.03
CA SER A 205 18.44 24.79 15.33
C SER A 205 17.31 25.02 16.32
N TYR A 206 16.21 25.65 15.87
CA TYR A 206 15.04 25.87 16.70
C TYR A 206 14.44 24.55 17.22
N LEU A 207 14.18 23.58 16.34
CA LEU A 207 13.62 22.29 16.73
C LEU A 207 14.58 21.44 17.56
N LYS A 208 15.89 21.67 17.45
CA LYS A 208 16.87 21.04 18.32
C LYS A 208 16.82 21.59 19.75
N LEU A 209 16.52 22.89 19.90
CA LEU A 209 16.37 23.55 21.19
C LEU A 209 14.99 23.33 21.82
N HIS A 210 13.98 23.10 20.98
CA HIS A 210 12.58 22.93 21.35
C HIS A 210 12.00 21.65 20.75
N PRO A 211 12.44 20.44 21.22
CA PRO A 211 11.97 19.16 20.70
C PRO A 211 10.45 18.97 20.83
N GLU A 212 9.85 19.59 21.83
CA GLU A 212 8.41 19.58 22.09
C GLU A 212 7.58 20.22 20.98
N HIS A 213 8.20 21.05 20.12
CA HIS A 213 7.54 21.67 18.98
C HIS A 213 7.67 20.85 17.67
N PHE A 214 8.35 19.71 17.73
CA PHE A 214 8.60 18.91 16.55
C PHE A 214 7.32 18.28 15.99
N TYR A 215 6.46 17.78 16.88
CA TYR A 215 5.20 17.14 16.49
C TYR A 215 4.11 17.51 17.50
N GLN A 216 3.04 18.18 17.04
CA GLN A 216 1.89 18.59 17.84
C GLN A 216 0.58 18.12 17.21
#